data_973ad6a79e0f63f8bc9a0346706744f0
#
_entry.id   973ad6a79e0f63f8bc9a0346706744f0
#
_cell.length_a   1.000
_cell.length_b   1.000
_cell.length_c   1.000
_cell.angle_alpha   90.00
_cell.angle_beta   90.00
_cell.angle_gamma   90.00
#
_symmetry.space_group_name_H-M   'P 1'
#
loop_
_entity.id
_entity.type
_entity.pdbx_description
1 polymer ?
#
loop_
_entity_poly.entity_id
_entity_poly.type
_entity_poly.pdbx_seq_one_letter_code
_entity_poly.pdbx_strand_id
1 'polypeptide(L)'
;NLRAYLSVCLTILPQRKRIRRSLQQIIEETGIEVETFVHGALCYCYSGQCLFSSILGGRSGNRGRCAQPCRLPYTTGKHPKECYPLSLKDMCTIEYIPELLEAGIDSFKIEGRMKQAEYAAGVVSVYRKYMDRYLSYGKEGYLVSKEDKQKLFDFGNRSGFTDGYYLRHNGKEMITFDRPGHTKGGEKLQEQIRKTYIETDKKEAISGKLVLKKKHPACLTAGTKEHTVTVSGEIVQQAVKRPMSEETVREKIKKTGNTPYQFDELEITMDPDIFLPVVALNQLRREALEQLMAAETAKDRREAPAQVSYQTFTAGVGEEAAECESGNAPYLAVSVEQKQALEAALHTDFIQRIYLDGGMLFPPEDGKALQRAVRQIRDAGKEAYYVFPMIFRKRTKERFAANWETIQSAGLD
;
A
#
# COMPACT_ATOMS: atom_id res chain seq x y z
N ASN A 1 -18.04 -0.94 10.59
CA ASN A 1 -16.75 -0.38 11.02
C ASN A 1 -15.81 -0.33 9.82
N LEU A 2 -15.79 0.82 9.13
CA LEU A 2 -14.75 1.13 8.15
C LEU A 2 -13.45 1.31 8.94
N ARG A 3 -12.56 0.31 8.92
CA ARG A 3 -11.18 0.50 9.34
C ARG A 3 -10.52 1.38 8.27
N ALA A 4 -10.30 2.63 8.60
CA ALA A 4 -9.57 3.55 7.74
C ALA A 4 -8.08 3.31 7.96
N TYR A 5 -7.39 2.79 6.95
CA TYR A 5 -5.93 2.74 6.97
C TYR A 5 -5.39 4.11 6.57
N LEU A 6 -4.72 4.78 7.48
CA LEU A 6 -3.93 5.95 7.14
C LEU A 6 -2.53 5.50 6.74
N SER A 7 -2.28 5.35 5.43
CA SER A 7 -0.92 5.17 4.92
C SER A 7 -0.19 6.50 5.07
N VAL A 8 0.43 6.71 6.23
CA VAL A 8 1.25 7.90 6.47
C VAL A 8 2.56 7.71 5.72
N CYS A 9 2.63 8.28 4.51
CA CYS A 9 3.90 8.55 3.89
C CYS A 9 4.59 9.61 4.77
N LEU A 10 5.40 9.15 5.73
CA LEU A 10 6.12 10.02 6.67
C LEU A 10 7.16 10.87 5.93
N THR A 11 6.66 11.88 5.26
CA THR A 11 7.49 12.95 4.78
C THR A 11 7.62 13.96 5.93
N ILE A 12 8.77 13.94 6.61
CA ILE A 12 9.26 15.00 7.48
C ILE A 12 8.91 14.87 8.98
N LEU A 13 9.85 14.34 9.74
CA LEU A 13 10.03 14.79 11.12
C LEU A 13 11.53 14.79 11.46
N PRO A 14 12.13 15.90 11.88
CA PRO A 14 13.51 15.92 12.33
C PRO A 14 13.59 15.40 13.77
N GLN A 15 14.50 14.43 14.03
CA GLN A 15 14.91 13.84 15.30
C GLN A 15 14.11 12.63 15.80
N ARG A 16 14.86 11.56 16.21
CA ARG A 16 14.36 10.28 16.77
C ARG A 16 13.17 10.41 17.75
N LYS A 17 13.20 11.41 18.63
CA LYS A 17 12.13 11.62 19.63
C LYS A 17 10.83 12.20 19.06
N ARG A 18 10.87 12.86 17.89
CA ARG A 18 9.68 13.51 17.31
C ARG A 18 8.82 12.57 16.49
N ILE A 19 9.42 11.63 15.76
CA ILE A 19 8.64 10.64 14.97
C ILE A 19 7.79 9.80 15.90
N ARG A 20 8.39 9.22 16.93
CA ARG A 20 7.68 8.43 17.93
C ARG A 20 6.51 9.23 18.53
N ARG A 21 6.74 10.46 18.97
CA ARG A 21 5.69 11.29 19.56
C ARG A 21 4.56 11.62 18.60
N SER A 22 4.89 11.96 17.36
CA SER A 22 3.84 12.32 16.37
C SER A 22 3.02 11.11 15.93
N LEU A 23 3.65 9.93 15.79
CA LEU A 23 2.93 8.69 15.48
C LEU A 23 2.05 8.25 16.66
N GLN A 24 2.61 8.27 17.88
CA GLN A 24 1.85 8.01 19.08
C GLN A 24 0.67 8.98 19.23
N GLN A 25 0.89 10.26 18.99
CA GLN A 25 -0.17 11.27 19.05
C GLN A 25 -1.28 10.98 18.03
N ILE A 26 -0.94 10.61 16.78
CA ILE A 26 -1.94 10.25 15.78
C ILE A 26 -2.75 9.03 16.26
N ILE A 27 -2.08 7.98 16.75
CA ILE A 27 -2.74 6.77 17.23
C ILE A 27 -3.65 7.08 18.44
N GLU A 28 -3.13 7.83 19.41
CA GLU A 28 -3.86 8.19 20.64
C GLU A 28 -5.06 9.11 20.35
N GLU A 29 -4.91 10.10 19.46
CA GLU A 29 -5.98 11.05 19.14
C GLU A 29 -7.06 10.48 18.22
N THR A 30 -6.71 9.51 17.35
CA THR A 30 -7.63 9.04 16.31
C THR A 30 -8.08 7.59 16.47
N GLY A 31 -7.33 6.76 17.17
CA GLY A 31 -7.60 5.33 17.32
C GLY A 31 -7.56 4.53 16.01
N ILE A 32 -6.94 5.07 14.94
CA ILE A 32 -6.83 4.41 13.65
C ILE A 32 -5.55 3.59 13.55
N GLU A 33 -5.60 2.53 12.73
CA GLU A 33 -4.41 1.73 12.40
C GLU A 33 -3.43 2.55 11.52
N VAL A 34 -2.15 2.50 11.87
CA VAL A 34 -1.10 3.26 11.17
C VAL A 34 -0.14 2.32 10.46
N GLU A 35 -0.01 2.51 9.14
CA GLU A 35 0.98 1.84 8.31
C GLU A 35 2.12 2.79 7.94
N THR A 36 3.38 2.33 8.04
CA THR A 36 4.56 3.11 7.65
C THR A 36 5.46 2.36 6.69
N PHE A 37 6.05 3.08 5.73
CA PHE A 37 7.08 2.52 4.88
C PHE A 37 8.36 2.28 5.67
N VAL A 38 8.97 1.10 5.49
CA VAL A 38 10.22 0.73 6.18
C VAL A 38 11.36 0.37 5.23
N HIS A 39 11.05 0.05 3.97
CA HIS A 39 12.07 -0.36 3.00
C HIS A 39 11.66 -0.06 1.56
N GLY A 40 12.65 0.21 0.71
CA GLY A 40 12.49 0.32 -0.73
C GLY A 40 12.57 1.73 -1.28
N ALA A 41 12.10 1.92 -2.50
CA ALA A 41 12.27 3.15 -3.24
C ALA A 41 11.53 4.34 -2.62
N LEU A 42 12.26 5.45 -2.43
CA LEU A 42 11.69 6.72 -1.97
C LEU A 42 11.18 7.56 -3.14
N CYS A 43 10.11 8.30 -2.90
CA CYS A 43 9.63 9.33 -3.80
C CYS A 43 10.22 10.70 -3.39
N TYR A 44 10.65 11.49 -4.39
CA TYR A 44 11.16 12.84 -4.16
C TYR A 44 10.06 13.82 -3.72
N CYS A 45 8.85 13.60 -4.22
CA CYS A 45 7.70 14.47 -4.00
C CYS A 45 6.76 13.94 -2.92
N TYR A 46 5.94 14.83 -2.38
CA TYR A 46 4.80 14.43 -1.56
C TYR A 46 3.84 13.54 -2.35
N SER A 47 3.26 12.56 -1.68
CA SER A 47 2.29 11.66 -2.30
C SER A 47 1.11 12.46 -2.87
N GLY A 48 0.71 12.13 -4.09
CA GLY A 48 -0.39 12.78 -4.79
C GLY A 48 -0.06 14.16 -5.41
N GLN A 49 1.15 14.70 -5.21
CA GLN A 49 1.48 16.07 -5.64
C GLN A 49 2.37 16.12 -6.90
N CYS A 50 2.94 15.00 -7.33
CA CYS A 50 3.86 15.00 -8.45
C CYS A 50 3.14 14.93 -9.80
N LEU A 51 3.30 15.95 -10.62
CA LEU A 51 2.82 15.98 -12.00
C LEU A 51 3.93 15.71 -13.02
N PHE A 52 5.18 15.51 -12.59
CA PHE A 52 6.35 15.45 -13.46
C PHE A 52 6.22 14.38 -14.55
N SER A 53 5.83 13.15 -14.19
CA SER A 53 5.61 12.07 -15.16
C SER A 53 4.40 12.30 -16.07
N SER A 54 3.40 13.04 -15.61
CA SER A 54 2.23 13.41 -16.42
C SER A 54 2.61 14.45 -17.49
N ILE A 55 3.38 15.46 -17.09
CA ILE A 55 3.80 16.57 -17.98
C ILE A 55 4.76 16.06 -19.06
N LEU A 56 5.77 15.27 -18.68
CA LEU A 56 6.78 14.80 -19.63
C LEU A 56 6.32 13.67 -20.57
N GLY A 57 5.35 12.87 -20.14
CA GLY A 57 5.02 11.66 -20.92
C GLY A 57 3.58 11.18 -20.79
N GLY A 58 2.64 12.00 -20.30
CA GLY A 58 1.23 11.66 -20.18
C GLY A 58 0.93 10.52 -19.18
N ARG A 59 1.92 10.12 -18.35
CA ARG A 59 1.81 8.99 -17.42
C ARG A 59 1.66 9.47 -15.98
N SER A 60 0.41 9.49 -15.49
CA SER A 60 0.13 9.97 -14.14
C SER A 60 0.72 9.08 -13.05
N GLY A 61 1.61 9.63 -12.23
CA GLY A 61 2.14 8.98 -11.03
C GLY A 61 1.05 8.71 -9.99
N ASN A 62 0.07 9.59 -9.87
CA ASN A 62 -1.05 9.47 -8.95
C ASN A 62 -2.02 8.34 -9.32
N ARG A 63 -1.97 7.87 -10.58
CA ARG A 63 -2.69 6.70 -11.08
C ARG A 63 -1.81 5.44 -11.16
N GLY A 64 -0.69 5.43 -10.46
CA GLY A 64 0.24 4.30 -10.45
C GLY A 64 1.03 4.08 -11.73
N ARG A 65 1.08 5.03 -12.67
CA ARG A 65 1.73 4.91 -13.98
C ARG A 65 3.02 5.72 -14.11
N CYS A 66 3.63 6.13 -12.99
CA CYS A 66 4.84 6.94 -12.97
C CYS A 66 5.98 6.30 -13.78
N ALA A 67 6.52 7.06 -14.75
CA ALA A 67 7.70 6.66 -15.52
C ALA A 67 9.02 6.97 -14.80
N GLN A 68 8.97 7.49 -13.59
CA GLN A 68 10.13 7.86 -12.77
C GLN A 68 11.08 8.87 -13.43
N PRO A 69 10.61 9.99 -14.01
CA PRO A 69 11.50 10.98 -14.64
C PRO A 69 12.52 11.56 -13.64
N CYS A 70 12.18 11.64 -12.34
CA CYS A 70 13.13 12.06 -11.31
C CYS A 70 14.39 11.16 -11.20
N ARG A 71 14.42 10.00 -11.86
CA ARG A 71 15.56 9.06 -11.89
C ARG A 71 16.43 9.22 -13.14
N LEU A 72 16.09 10.14 -14.03
CA LEU A 72 16.87 10.44 -15.23
C LEU A 72 17.97 11.47 -14.91
N PRO A 73 19.02 11.53 -15.74
CA PRO A 73 20.03 12.56 -15.65
C PRO A 73 19.50 13.90 -16.14
N TYR A 74 19.96 14.97 -15.52
CA TYR A 74 19.64 16.34 -15.90
C TYR A 74 20.89 17.20 -15.96
N THR A 75 20.85 18.19 -16.85
CA THR A 75 21.83 19.28 -16.91
C THR A 75 21.15 20.59 -16.59
N THR A 76 21.87 21.51 -15.96
CA THR A 76 21.40 22.88 -15.71
C THR A 76 22.46 23.87 -16.14
N GLY A 77 22.09 25.13 -16.34
CA GLY A 77 23.07 26.17 -16.69
C GLY A 77 24.22 26.33 -15.68
N LYS A 78 23.99 25.96 -14.41
CA LYS A 78 25.00 25.95 -13.34
C LYS A 78 25.77 24.62 -13.25
N HIS A 79 25.24 23.54 -13.81
CA HIS A 79 25.83 22.21 -13.81
C HIS A 79 25.72 21.61 -15.22
N PRO A 80 26.69 21.92 -16.09
CA PRO A 80 26.65 21.51 -17.50
C PRO A 80 26.92 20.00 -17.69
N LYS A 81 27.46 19.32 -16.67
CA LYS A 81 27.60 17.85 -16.68
C LYS A 81 26.30 17.19 -16.22
N GLU A 82 25.96 16.07 -16.85
CA GLU A 82 24.83 15.24 -16.43
C GLU A 82 24.97 14.82 -14.98
N CYS A 83 23.93 15.02 -14.20
CA CYS A 83 23.83 14.54 -12.83
C CYS A 83 22.38 14.09 -12.52
N TYR A 84 22.19 13.41 -11.40
CA TYR A 84 20.90 12.84 -11.00
C TYR A 84 20.33 13.57 -9.76
N PRO A 85 20.02 14.87 -9.85
CA PRO A 85 19.73 15.72 -8.68
C PRO A 85 18.42 15.41 -7.97
N LEU A 86 17.54 14.60 -8.58
CA LEU A 86 16.25 14.19 -8.06
C LEU A 86 16.19 12.70 -7.70
N SER A 87 17.29 11.95 -7.93
CA SER A 87 17.32 10.51 -7.69
C SER A 87 17.67 10.21 -6.23
N LEU A 88 16.66 9.79 -5.45
CA LEU A 88 16.86 9.38 -4.07
C LEU A 88 17.46 7.97 -3.97
N LYS A 89 18.26 7.73 -2.92
CA LYS A 89 18.62 6.41 -2.43
C LYS A 89 17.38 5.67 -1.92
N ASP A 90 17.45 4.36 -1.84
CA ASP A 90 16.34 3.58 -1.30
C ASP A 90 16.34 3.66 0.24
N MET A 91 15.15 3.55 0.85
CA MET A 91 14.98 3.54 2.29
C MET A 91 15.39 2.18 2.88
N CYS A 92 16.03 2.19 4.04
CA CYS A 92 16.21 1.02 4.88
C CYS A 92 16.16 1.43 6.35
N THR A 93 15.15 0.99 7.07
CA THR A 93 14.93 1.34 8.48
C THR A 93 14.98 0.14 9.41
N ILE A 94 15.62 -0.94 8.99
CA ILE A 94 15.66 -2.19 9.76
C ILE A 94 16.23 -2.00 11.17
N GLU A 95 17.11 -1.04 11.37
CA GLU A 95 17.69 -0.74 12.68
C GLU A 95 16.71 -0.02 13.63
N TYR A 96 15.59 0.52 13.09
CA TYR A 96 14.61 1.30 13.84
C TYR A 96 13.28 0.58 14.07
N ILE A 97 13.22 -0.70 13.74
CA ILE A 97 12.03 -1.54 13.97
C ILE A 97 11.59 -1.52 15.45
N PRO A 98 12.49 -1.61 16.44
CA PRO A 98 12.09 -1.49 17.84
C PRO A 98 11.37 -0.18 18.15
N GLU A 99 11.91 0.95 17.69
CA GLU A 99 11.32 2.26 17.92
C GLU A 99 9.95 2.44 17.24
N LEU A 100 9.76 1.80 16.08
CA LEU A 100 8.48 1.83 15.35
C LEU A 100 7.43 0.95 16.03
N LEU A 101 7.79 -0.23 16.49
CA LEU A 101 6.91 -1.11 17.26
C LEU A 101 6.52 -0.46 18.60
N GLU A 102 7.48 0.14 19.32
CA GLU A 102 7.23 0.90 20.55
C GLU A 102 6.36 2.16 20.31
N ALA A 103 6.32 2.69 19.10
CA ALA A 103 5.44 3.79 18.74
C ALA A 103 4.01 3.35 18.43
N GLY A 104 3.72 2.05 18.41
CA GLY A 104 2.38 1.50 18.15
C GLY A 104 2.04 1.39 16.67
N ILE A 105 3.03 1.25 15.78
CA ILE A 105 2.77 1.03 14.36
C ILE A 105 2.20 -0.36 14.14
N ASP A 106 1.05 -0.44 13.46
CA ASP A 106 0.33 -1.67 13.20
C ASP A 106 0.87 -2.44 12.00
N SER A 107 1.34 -1.72 10.98
CA SER A 107 1.78 -2.32 9.71
C SER A 107 3.06 -1.70 9.16
N PHE A 108 3.96 -2.55 8.67
CA PHE A 108 5.19 -2.16 8.00
C PHE A 108 5.11 -2.44 6.52
N LYS A 109 5.28 -1.39 5.71
CA LYS A 109 5.18 -1.45 4.26
C LYS A 109 6.53 -1.46 3.59
N ILE A 110 6.73 -2.43 2.70
CA ILE A 110 7.91 -2.56 1.86
C ILE A 110 7.53 -2.14 0.45
N GLU A 111 8.22 -1.11 -0.09
CA GLU A 111 8.01 -0.71 -1.48
C GLU A 111 8.77 -1.65 -2.42
N GLY A 112 8.04 -2.32 -3.29
CA GLY A 112 8.61 -3.30 -4.21
C GLY A 112 7.79 -3.49 -5.48
N ARG A 113 6.86 -2.58 -5.80
CA ARG A 113 5.92 -2.71 -6.92
C ARG A 113 6.59 -3.03 -8.27
N MET A 114 7.76 -2.45 -8.52
CA MET A 114 8.52 -2.64 -9.77
C MET A 114 9.65 -3.66 -9.63
N LYS A 115 9.67 -4.40 -8.52
CA LYS A 115 10.68 -5.39 -8.20
C LYS A 115 10.17 -6.81 -8.49
N GLN A 116 11.09 -7.77 -8.57
CA GLN A 116 10.76 -9.18 -8.74
C GLN A 116 10.30 -9.83 -7.42
N ALA A 117 9.65 -10.99 -7.50
CA ALA A 117 9.16 -11.72 -6.34
C ALA A 117 10.27 -12.06 -5.34
N GLU A 118 11.46 -12.38 -5.82
CA GLU A 118 12.65 -12.68 -5.02
C GLU A 118 13.07 -11.50 -4.14
N TYR A 119 12.94 -10.27 -4.65
CA TYR A 119 13.17 -9.07 -3.84
C TYR A 119 12.17 -8.99 -2.69
N ALA A 120 10.88 -9.12 -3.00
CA ALA A 120 9.83 -9.02 -1.98
C ALA A 120 10.01 -10.11 -0.91
N ALA A 121 10.17 -11.36 -1.32
CA ALA A 121 10.37 -12.49 -0.41
C ALA A 121 11.65 -12.34 0.43
N GLY A 122 12.75 -11.93 -0.21
CA GLY A 122 14.03 -11.74 0.47
C GLY A 122 14.00 -10.62 1.50
N VAL A 123 13.47 -9.45 1.13
CA VAL A 123 13.36 -8.32 2.06
C VAL A 123 12.43 -8.66 3.21
N VAL A 124 11.24 -9.21 2.93
CA VAL A 124 10.27 -9.62 3.97
C VAL A 124 10.89 -10.64 4.92
N SER A 125 11.64 -11.64 4.42
CA SER A 125 12.27 -12.66 5.27
C SER A 125 13.25 -12.07 6.29
N VAL A 126 14.03 -11.07 5.87
CA VAL A 126 14.97 -10.37 6.77
C VAL A 126 14.21 -9.53 7.80
N TYR A 127 13.23 -8.72 7.36
CA TYR A 127 12.43 -7.91 8.29
C TYR A 127 11.66 -8.78 9.28
N ARG A 128 11.03 -9.88 8.82
CA ARG A 128 10.32 -10.82 9.70
C ARG A 128 11.23 -11.43 10.75
N LYS A 129 12.43 -11.89 10.37
CA LYS A 129 13.45 -12.40 11.29
C LYS A 129 13.75 -11.43 12.42
N TYR A 130 13.91 -10.13 12.10
CA TYR A 130 14.25 -9.13 13.11
C TYR A 130 13.05 -8.68 13.94
N MET A 131 11.85 -8.67 13.36
CA MET A 131 10.62 -8.47 14.13
C MET A 131 10.41 -9.59 15.14
N ASP A 132 10.52 -10.85 14.72
CA ASP A 132 10.39 -12.00 15.62
C ASP A 132 11.44 -11.97 16.73
N ARG A 133 12.66 -11.61 16.39
CA ARG A 133 13.73 -11.44 17.37
C ARG A 133 13.41 -10.37 18.42
N TYR A 134 12.89 -9.22 18.00
CA TYR A 134 12.47 -8.17 18.91
C TYR A 134 11.30 -8.62 19.79
N LEU A 135 10.30 -9.26 19.22
CA LEU A 135 9.14 -9.75 19.96
C LEU A 135 9.52 -10.82 20.99
N SER A 136 10.54 -11.64 20.70
CA SER A 136 11.00 -12.71 21.61
C SER A 136 11.96 -12.23 22.68
N TYR A 137 12.86 -11.30 22.38
CA TYR A 137 13.99 -10.94 23.24
C TYR A 137 14.04 -9.46 23.61
N GLY A 138 13.10 -8.66 23.12
CA GLY A 138 13.07 -7.22 23.39
C GLY A 138 14.21 -6.45 22.74
N LYS A 139 14.40 -5.22 23.19
CA LYS A 139 15.37 -4.27 22.62
C LYS A 139 16.82 -4.66 22.85
N GLU A 140 17.14 -5.26 24.00
CA GLU A 140 18.49 -5.69 24.34
C GLU A 140 19.02 -6.78 23.42
N GLY A 141 18.14 -7.67 22.94
CA GLY A 141 18.46 -8.71 21.96
C GLY A 141 18.46 -8.25 20.51
N TYR A 142 18.12 -6.99 20.23
CA TYR A 142 17.97 -6.50 18.88
C TYR A 142 19.28 -5.95 18.31
N LEU A 143 19.95 -6.78 17.53
CA LEU A 143 21.15 -6.40 16.79
C LEU A 143 21.07 -6.92 15.36
N VAL A 144 21.11 -6.01 14.39
CA VAL A 144 21.11 -6.35 12.96
C VAL A 144 22.52 -6.71 12.50
N SER A 145 22.69 -7.94 11.98
CA SER A 145 23.99 -8.42 11.52
C SER A 145 24.45 -7.71 10.25
N LYS A 146 25.76 -7.66 10.03
CA LYS A 146 26.34 -7.10 8.82
C LYS A 146 25.94 -7.91 7.57
N GLU A 147 25.86 -9.23 7.73
CA GLU A 147 25.49 -10.18 6.67
C GLU A 147 24.04 -9.93 6.20
N ASP A 148 23.11 -9.71 7.11
CA ASP A 148 21.71 -9.45 6.75
C ASP A 148 21.52 -8.04 6.16
N LYS A 149 22.29 -7.05 6.61
CA LYS A 149 22.35 -5.75 5.94
C LYS A 149 22.89 -5.88 4.51
N GLN A 150 23.92 -6.69 4.31
CA GLN A 150 24.45 -6.97 2.99
C GLN A 150 23.46 -7.70 2.10
N LYS A 151 22.69 -8.67 2.62
CA LYS A 151 21.59 -9.31 1.88
C LYS A 151 20.54 -8.30 1.43
N LEU A 152 20.10 -7.39 2.33
CA LEU A 152 19.17 -6.32 1.96
C LEU A 152 19.73 -5.44 0.83
N PHE A 153 21.03 -5.17 0.87
CA PHE A 153 21.71 -4.44 -0.19
C PHE A 153 21.74 -5.23 -1.51
N ASP A 154 22.01 -6.53 -1.45
CA ASP A 154 22.15 -7.42 -2.59
C ASP A 154 20.80 -7.78 -3.25
N PHE A 155 19.68 -7.73 -2.54
CA PHE A 155 18.36 -7.89 -3.15
C PHE A 155 18.03 -6.79 -4.16
N GLY A 156 18.75 -5.71 -4.16
CA GLY A 156 18.69 -4.64 -5.12
C GLY A 156 18.25 -3.31 -4.52
N ASN A 157 19.16 -2.36 -4.63
CA ASN A 157 18.95 -0.97 -4.23
C ASN A 157 19.50 -0.03 -5.31
N ARG A 158 19.25 1.26 -5.13
CA ARG A 158 19.77 2.33 -5.99
C ARG A 158 20.84 3.09 -5.26
N SER A 159 22.10 2.69 -5.46
CA SER A 159 23.29 3.42 -4.96
C SER A 159 23.33 3.60 -3.43
N GLY A 160 22.81 2.62 -2.69
CA GLY A 160 22.85 2.59 -1.24
C GLY A 160 21.53 2.93 -0.57
N PHE A 161 21.56 2.88 0.74
CA PHE A 161 20.41 3.12 1.60
C PHE A 161 20.47 4.49 2.26
N THR A 162 19.30 4.98 2.66
CA THR A 162 19.13 6.15 3.51
C THR A 162 18.10 5.85 4.60
N ASP A 163 18.31 6.45 5.75
CA ASP A 163 17.36 6.55 6.86
C ASP A 163 16.69 7.94 6.92
N GLY A 164 16.84 8.70 5.86
CA GLY A 164 16.20 10.00 5.70
C GLY A 164 14.69 9.89 5.88
N TYR A 165 14.06 10.97 6.30
CA TYR A 165 12.70 11.07 6.82
C TYR A 165 12.49 10.53 8.25
N TYR A 166 13.28 9.56 8.71
CA TYR A 166 13.15 9.01 10.06
C TYR A 166 13.99 9.77 11.10
N LEU A 167 15.27 9.95 10.84
CA LEU A 167 16.20 10.51 11.80
C LEU A 167 16.62 11.93 11.50
N ARG A 168 16.57 12.33 10.25
CA ARG A 168 17.09 13.60 9.76
C ARG A 168 16.04 14.35 8.97
N HIS A 169 16.19 15.67 8.95
CA HIS A 169 15.55 16.47 7.92
C HIS A 169 16.11 16.07 6.55
N ASN A 170 15.29 16.14 5.50
CA ASN A 170 15.71 15.85 4.13
C ASN A 170 16.95 16.62 3.75
N GLY A 171 17.94 15.97 3.19
CA GLY A 171 19.20 16.56 2.81
C GLY A 171 19.84 15.93 1.59
N LYS A 172 20.94 16.50 1.16
CA LYS A 172 21.69 16.06 -0.03
C LYS A 172 22.18 14.61 0.07
N GLU A 173 22.40 14.11 1.27
CA GLU A 173 22.82 12.73 1.56
C GLU A 173 21.80 11.67 1.14
N MET A 174 20.54 12.07 0.97
CA MET A 174 19.48 11.19 0.44
C MET A 174 19.53 11.05 -1.08
N ILE A 175 20.27 11.90 -1.78
CA ILE A 175 20.31 11.98 -3.24
C ILE A 175 21.53 11.23 -3.77
N THR A 176 21.34 10.53 -4.87
CA THR A 176 22.41 9.95 -5.67
C THR A 176 22.71 10.88 -6.83
N PHE A 177 23.74 11.71 -6.72
CA PHE A 177 24.10 12.65 -7.78
C PHE A 177 24.78 11.99 -8.98
N ASP A 178 25.46 10.86 -8.75
CA ASP A 178 26.05 10.04 -9.79
C ASP A 178 25.03 9.10 -10.42
N ARG A 179 25.41 8.48 -11.53
CA ARG A 179 24.58 7.48 -12.20
C ARG A 179 24.17 6.39 -11.20
N PRO A 180 22.85 6.17 -10.98
CA PRO A 180 22.41 5.19 -10.02
C PRO A 180 22.91 3.78 -10.40
N GLY A 181 23.71 3.18 -9.53
CA GLY A 181 24.05 1.78 -9.62
C GLY A 181 22.84 0.93 -9.22
N HIS A 182 22.56 -0.12 -9.99
CA HIS A 182 21.62 -1.15 -9.58
C HIS A 182 22.43 -2.37 -9.14
N THR A 183 22.43 -2.68 -7.85
CA THR A 183 22.91 -3.98 -7.38
C THR A 183 21.91 -5.03 -7.85
N LYS A 184 22.37 -5.93 -8.70
CA LYS A 184 21.68 -7.19 -8.93
C LYS A 184 22.20 -8.13 -7.88
N GLY A 185 21.33 -8.63 -7.01
CA GLY A 185 21.67 -9.67 -6.03
C GLY A 185 22.36 -10.82 -6.73
N GLY A 186 23.33 -11.44 -6.04
CA GLY A 186 24.01 -12.60 -6.59
C GLY A 186 23.00 -13.68 -6.97
N GLU A 187 23.14 -14.29 -8.13
CA GLU A 187 22.24 -15.33 -8.66
C GLU A 187 21.97 -16.42 -7.62
N LYS A 188 22.99 -16.80 -6.85
CA LYS A 188 22.86 -17.78 -5.76
C LYS A 188 21.87 -17.36 -4.66
N LEU A 189 21.89 -16.09 -4.27
CA LEU A 189 20.96 -15.58 -3.25
C LEU A 189 19.52 -15.55 -3.79
N GLN A 190 19.34 -15.12 -5.03
CA GLN A 190 18.02 -15.13 -5.68
C GLN A 190 17.48 -16.56 -5.84
N GLU A 191 18.32 -17.50 -6.27
CA GLU A 191 17.94 -18.91 -6.38
C GLU A 191 17.57 -19.52 -5.03
N GLN A 192 18.33 -19.22 -3.97
CA GLN A 192 18.01 -19.65 -2.60
C GLN A 192 16.64 -19.12 -2.16
N ILE A 193 16.37 -17.83 -2.35
CA ILE A 193 15.08 -17.21 -2.01
C ILE A 193 13.95 -17.84 -2.82
N ARG A 194 14.16 -18.05 -4.11
CA ARG A 194 13.17 -18.68 -5.00
C ARG A 194 12.79 -20.06 -4.49
N LYS A 195 13.77 -20.92 -4.24
CA LYS A 195 13.55 -22.27 -3.71
C LYS A 195 12.88 -22.26 -2.34
N THR A 196 13.27 -21.32 -1.46
CA THR A 196 12.77 -21.31 -0.07
C THR A 196 11.36 -20.75 0.05
N TYR A 197 11.01 -19.72 -0.73
CA TYR A 197 9.79 -18.94 -0.50
C TYR A 197 8.82 -18.88 -1.68
N ILE A 198 9.28 -19.12 -2.92
CA ILE A 198 8.46 -18.95 -4.11
C ILE A 198 8.04 -20.30 -4.71
N GLU A 199 9.01 -21.22 -4.84
CA GLU A 199 8.75 -22.56 -5.41
C GLU A 199 8.24 -23.55 -4.36
N THR A 200 8.28 -23.23 -3.09
CA THR A 200 7.79 -24.09 -2.02
C THR A 200 6.29 -23.88 -1.84
N ASP A 201 5.52 -24.91 -2.10
CA ASP A 201 4.10 -24.99 -1.82
C ASP A 201 3.91 -25.07 -0.29
N LYS A 202 3.82 -23.93 0.39
CA LYS A 202 3.50 -23.88 1.82
C LYS A 202 2.03 -24.18 2.00
N LYS A 203 1.74 -25.39 2.45
CA LYS A 203 0.38 -25.83 2.79
C LYS A 203 0.19 -25.79 4.30
N GLU A 204 -1.01 -25.42 4.70
CA GLU A 204 -1.45 -25.49 6.07
C GLU A 204 -1.73 -26.94 6.48
N ALA A 205 -1.19 -27.36 7.62
CA ALA A 205 -1.42 -28.68 8.17
C ALA A 205 -2.85 -28.79 8.71
N ILE A 206 -3.59 -29.77 8.22
CA ILE A 206 -4.96 -30.09 8.67
C ILE A 206 -5.06 -31.51 9.19
N SER A 207 -5.98 -31.74 10.12
CA SER A 207 -6.38 -33.07 10.55
C SER A 207 -7.51 -33.61 9.68
N GLY A 208 -7.56 -34.94 9.51
CA GLY A 208 -8.61 -35.61 8.78
C GLY A 208 -9.10 -36.88 9.48
N LYS A 209 -10.41 -37.13 9.40
CA LYS A 209 -11.01 -38.40 9.81
C LYS A 209 -11.94 -38.89 8.73
N LEU A 210 -11.62 -40.03 8.14
CA LEU A 210 -12.41 -40.69 7.11
C LEU A 210 -13.09 -41.96 7.66
N VAL A 211 -14.39 -42.05 7.46
CA VAL A 211 -15.19 -43.22 7.87
C VAL A 211 -15.85 -43.86 6.65
N LEU A 212 -15.54 -45.12 6.39
CA LEU A 212 -16.05 -45.90 5.29
C LEU A 212 -16.73 -47.19 5.83
N LYS A 213 -18.06 -47.13 6.07
CA LYS A 213 -18.84 -48.27 6.57
C LYS A 213 -19.78 -48.80 5.50
N LYS A 214 -19.90 -50.13 5.36
CA LYS A 214 -20.81 -50.79 4.41
C LYS A 214 -22.23 -50.26 4.53
N LYS A 215 -22.85 -49.96 3.40
CA LYS A 215 -24.24 -49.48 3.29
C LYS A 215 -24.48 -48.11 3.93
N HIS A 216 -23.44 -47.38 4.33
CA HIS A 216 -23.50 -46.01 4.85
C HIS A 216 -22.80 -45.06 3.89
N PRO A 217 -23.15 -43.77 3.90
CA PRO A 217 -22.40 -42.77 3.16
C PRO A 217 -20.93 -42.70 3.64
N ALA A 218 -20.01 -42.56 2.72
CA ALA A 218 -18.63 -42.23 3.05
C ALA A 218 -18.57 -40.85 3.71
N CYS A 219 -17.86 -40.71 4.84
CA CYS A 219 -17.86 -39.50 5.60
C CYS A 219 -16.41 -39.01 5.83
N LEU A 220 -16.11 -37.78 5.43
CA LEU A 220 -14.80 -37.17 5.64
C LEU A 220 -14.96 -35.91 6.50
N THR A 221 -14.29 -35.93 7.63
CA THR A 221 -14.11 -34.74 8.47
C THR A 221 -12.72 -34.16 8.20
N ALA A 222 -12.63 -32.86 7.93
CA ALA A 222 -11.37 -32.13 7.75
C ALA A 222 -11.39 -30.90 8.63
N GLY A 223 -10.25 -30.57 9.27
CA GLY A 223 -10.22 -29.44 10.19
C GLY A 223 -8.85 -28.82 10.35
N THR A 224 -8.85 -27.50 10.54
CA THR A 224 -7.75 -26.69 11.09
C THR A 224 -7.88 -26.62 12.61
N LYS A 225 -7.08 -25.77 13.25
CA LYS A 225 -7.22 -25.48 14.69
C LYS A 225 -8.49 -24.71 15.04
N GLU A 226 -9.03 -23.95 14.07
CA GLU A 226 -10.15 -23.04 14.29
C GLU A 226 -11.47 -23.57 13.74
N HIS A 227 -11.45 -24.31 12.62
CA HIS A 227 -12.63 -24.77 11.92
C HIS A 227 -12.58 -26.26 11.59
N THR A 228 -13.73 -26.90 11.66
CA THR A 228 -13.90 -28.31 11.29
C THR A 228 -15.16 -28.48 10.46
N VAL A 229 -15.05 -29.21 9.36
CA VAL A 229 -16.16 -29.51 8.46
C VAL A 229 -16.31 -31.02 8.28
N THR A 230 -17.52 -31.49 8.07
CA THR A 230 -17.81 -32.91 7.81
C THR A 230 -18.68 -33.01 6.56
N VAL A 231 -18.23 -33.79 5.59
CA VAL A 231 -18.92 -34.01 4.33
C VAL A 231 -19.27 -35.48 4.17
N SER A 232 -20.47 -35.74 3.65
CA SER A 232 -20.97 -37.07 3.36
C SER A 232 -21.06 -37.27 1.85
N GLY A 233 -20.45 -38.35 1.35
CA GLY A 233 -20.41 -38.69 -0.06
C GLY A 233 -21.31 -39.91 -0.41
N GLU A 234 -20.92 -40.64 -1.44
CA GLU A 234 -21.65 -41.84 -1.92
C GLU A 234 -21.67 -42.95 -0.88
N ILE A 235 -22.68 -43.83 -1.03
CA ILE A 235 -22.83 -45.02 -0.17
C ILE A 235 -21.72 -46.04 -0.47
N VAL A 236 -21.03 -46.46 0.58
CA VAL A 236 -19.97 -47.47 0.50
C VAL A 236 -20.59 -48.83 0.20
N GLN A 237 -20.14 -49.45 -0.89
CA GLN A 237 -20.62 -50.73 -1.36
C GLN A 237 -19.76 -51.88 -0.83
N GLN A 238 -20.29 -53.11 -0.89
CA GLN A 238 -19.48 -54.28 -0.68
C GLN A 238 -18.68 -54.61 -1.95
N ALA A 239 -17.40 -54.95 -1.80
CA ALA A 239 -16.57 -55.33 -2.93
C ALA A 239 -17.02 -56.67 -3.53
N VAL A 240 -17.15 -56.71 -4.86
CA VAL A 240 -17.52 -57.92 -5.58
C VAL A 240 -16.29 -58.69 -6.08
N LYS A 241 -15.24 -57.98 -6.52
CA LYS A 241 -14.04 -58.61 -7.09
C LYS A 241 -12.76 -58.24 -6.38
N ARG A 242 -12.55 -56.96 -6.07
CA ARG A 242 -11.30 -56.45 -5.45
C ARG A 242 -11.65 -55.43 -4.37
N PRO A 243 -11.38 -55.73 -3.11
CA PRO A 243 -11.53 -54.75 -2.01
C PRO A 243 -10.59 -53.58 -2.17
N MET A 244 -11.02 -52.44 -1.67
CA MET A 244 -10.18 -51.25 -1.60
C MET A 244 -9.22 -51.35 -0.40
N SER A 245 -7.92 -51.08 -0.60
CA SER A 245 -6.95 -51.06 0.50
C SER A 245 -6.91 -49.69 1.17
N GLU A 246 -6.63 -49.69 2.47
CA GLU A 246 -6.46 -48.45 3.24
C GLU A 246 -5.35 -47.56 2.66
N GLU A 247 -4.26 -48.16 2.18
CA GLU A 247 -3.14 -47.41 1.56
C GLU A 247 -3.60 -46.64 0.33
N THR A 248 -4.41 -47.28 -0.53
CA THR A 248 -4.98 -46.61 -1.71
C THR A 248 -5.89 -45.45 -1.30
N VAL A 249 -6.74 -45.67 -0.32
CA VAL A 249 -7.62 -44.60 0.22
C VAL A 249 -6.82 -43.47 0.77
N ARG A 250 -5.83 -43.73 1.60
CA ARG A 250 -4.94 -42.76 2.23
C ARG A 250 -4.20 -41.94 1.19
N GLU A 251 -3.64 -42.58 0.18
CA GLU A 251 -2.98 -41.92 -0.94
C GLU A 251 -3.89 -40.91 -1.66
N LYS A 252 -5.15 -41.34 -1.93
CA LYS A 252 -6.11 -40.49 -2.67
C LYS A 252 -6.60 -39.32 -1.82
N ILE A 253 -6.81 -39.49 -0.55
CA ILE A 253 -7.23 -38.40 0.37
C ILE A 253 -6.08 -37.40 0.61
N LYS A 254 -4.85 -37.88 0.75
CA LYS A 254 -3.68 -36.98 0.95
C LYS A 254 -3.33 -36.14 -0.28
N LYS A 255 -3.86 -36.41 -1.47
CA LYS A 255 -3.64 -35.63 -2.69
C LYS A 255 -4.49 -34.35 -2.69
N THR A 256 -4.10 -33.34 -1.94
CA THR A 256 -4.85 -32.07 -1.78
C THR A 256 -4.75 -31.10 -2.97
N GLY A 257 -3.93 -31.42 -4.00
CA GLY A 257 -3.81 -30.64 -5.24
C GLY A 257 -3.39 -29.18 -4.99
N ASN A 258 -4.04 -28.23 -5.67
CA ASN A 258 -3.77 -26.80 -5.58
C ASN A 258 -4.46 -26.09 -4.39
N THR A 259 -5.00 -26.87 -3.42
CA THR A 259 -5.58 -26.29 -2.21
C THR A 259 -4.45 -25.83 -1.25
N PRO A 260 -4.71 -24.87 -0.37
CA PRO A 260 -3.73 -24.41 0.61
C PRO A 260 -3.49 -25.41 1.74
N TYR A 261 -4.09 -26.61 1.69
CA TYR A 261 -4.08 -27.57 2.79
C TYR A 261 -3.26 -28.83 2.49
N GLN A 262 -2.72 -29.42 3.56
CA GLN A 262 -2.08 -30.73 3.56
C GLN A 262 -2.53 -31.53 4.79
N PHE A 263 -3.00 -32.76 4.59
CA PHE A 263 -3.30 -33.67 5.70
C PHE A 263 -2.01 -34.11 6.39
N ASP A 264 -1.77 -33.60 7.58
CA ASP A 264 -0.68 -34.01 8.45
C ASP A 264 -1.09 -35.28 9.21
N GLU A 265 -2.24 -35.24 9.88
CA GLU A 265 -2.86 -36.37 10.54
C GLU A 265 -4.10 -36.81 9.75
N LEU A 266 -4.20 -38.14 9.42
CA LEU A 266 -5.34 -38.72 8.75
C LEU A 266 -5.69 -40.07 9.39
N GLU A 267 -6.78 -40.06 10.16
CA GLU A 267 -7.39 -41.25 10.73
C GLU A 267 -8.34 -41.87 9.72
N ILE A 268 -8.22 -43.19 9.44
CA ILE A 268 -9.11 -43.91 8.55
C ILE A 268 -9.75 -45.06 9.32
N THR A 269 -11.07 -45.07 9.33
CA THR A 269 -11.86 -46.19 9.85
C THR A 269 -12.64 -46.77 8.70
N MET A 270 -12.36 -48.01 8.31
CA MET A 270 -13.02 -48.68 7.21
C MET A 270 -13.38 -50.14 7.52
N ASP A 271 -14.54 -50.55 7.03
CA ASP A 271 -14.95 -51.94 7.10
C ASP A 271 -14.11 -52.81 6.13
N PRO A 272 -13.93 -54.10 6.39
CA PRO A 272 -13.31 -55.00 5.43
C PRO A 272 -14.19 -55.21 4.22
N ASP A 273 -13.59 -55.59 3.09
CA ASP A 273 -14.26 -55.94 1.83
C ASP A 273 -15.24 -54.85 1.32
N ILE A 274 -14.80 -53.61 1.33
CA ILE A 274 -15.55 -52.47 0.80
C ILE A 274 -15.05 -52.05 -0.58
N PHE A 275 -15.94 -51.36 -1.29
CA PHE A 275 -15.65 -50.69 -2.55
C PHE A 275 -16.30 -49.29 -2.58
N LEU A 276 -15.54 -48.31 -3.01
CA LEU A 276 -16.00 -46.96 -3.34
C LEU A 276 -15.28 -46.50 -4.61
N PRO A 277 -15.98 -45.98 -5.63
CA PRO A 277 -15.32 -45.46 -6.83
C PRO A 277 -14.28 -44.39 -6.47
N VAL A 278 -13.10 -44.42 -7.08
CA VAL A 278 -12.03 -43.42 -6.85
C VAL A 278 -12.52 -42.01 -7.15
N VAL A 279 -13.43 -41.86 -8.12
CA VAL A 279 -14.05 -40.56 -8.45
C VAL A 279 -14.86 -40.04 -7.26
N ALA A 280 -15.67 -40.91 -6.61
CA ALA A 280 -16.45 -40.52 -5.43
C ALA A 280 -15.55 -40.13 -4.25
N LEU A 281 -14.45 -40.87 -4.03
CA LEU A 281 -13.47 -40.52 -3.00
C LEU A 281 -12.77 -39.18 -3.28
N ASN A 282 -12.43 -38.92 -4.54
CA ASN A 282 -11.84 -37.62 -4.94
C ASN A 282 -12.84 -36.48 -4.79
N GLN A 283 -14.10 -36.69 -5.07
CA GLN A 283 -15.17 -35.71 -4.92
C GLN A 283 -15.39 -35.37 -3.44
N LEU A 284 -15.50 -36.40 -2.59
CA LEU A 284 -15.62 -36.22 -1.12
C LEU A 284 -14.49 -35.37 -0.56
N ARG A 285 -13.24 -35.64 -0.94
CA ARG A 285 -12.08 -34.83 -0.55
C ARG A 285 -12.22 -33.40 -1.04
N ARG A 286 -12.57 -33.18 -2.31
CA ARG A 286 -12.70 -31.82 -2.89
C ARG A 286 -13.74 -31.03 -2.14
N GLU A 287 -14.92 -31.59 -1.93
CA GLU A 287 -16.01 -30.93 -1.22
C GLU A 287 -15.62 -30.59 0.23
N ALA A 288 -14.92 -31.50 0.93
CA ALA A 288 -14.46 -31.23 2.28
C ALA A 288 -13.45 -30.07 2.33
N LEU A 289 -12.48 -30.01 1.41
CA LEU A 289 -11.50 -28.94 1.35
C LEU A 289 -12.12 -27.59 0.91
N GLU A 290 -13.09 -27.61 0.00
CA GLU A 290 -13.83 -26.41 -0.41
C GLU A 290 -14.69 -25.84 0.73
N GLN A 291 -15.39 -26.71 1.46
CA GLN A 291 -16.18 -26.27 2.63
C GLN A 291 -15.29 -25.76 3.76
N LEU A 292 -14.12 -26.38 4.00
CA LEU A 292 -13.16 -25.90 4.99
C LEU A 292 -12.64 -24.51 4.60
N MET A 293 -12.26 -24.32 3.36
CA MET A 293 -11.83 -23.02 2.86
C MET A 293 -12.93 -21.96 2.95
N ALA A 294 -14.17 -22.34 2.68
CA ALA A 294 -15.31 -21.43 2.83
C ALA A 294 -15.55 -21.05 4.29
N ALA A 295 -15.41 -21.99 5.23
CA ALA A 295 -15.53 -21.73 6.67
C ALA A 295 -14.42 -20.79 7.17
N GLU A 296 -13.17 -21.02 6.77
CA GLU A 296 -12.01 -20.18 7.11
C GLU A 296 -12.17 -18.73 6.61
N THR A 297 -12.69 -18.57 5.40
CA THR A 297 -12.84 -17.24 4.78
C THR A 297 -14.15 -16.54 5.13
N ALA A 298 -15.10 -17.21 5.78
CA ALA A 298 -16.42 -16.65 6.11
C ALA A 298 -16.34 -15.43 7.01
N LYS A 299 -15.41 -15.43 7.97
CA LYS A 299 -15.20 -14.30 8.91
C LYS A 299 -14.77 -13.00 8.22
N ASP A 300 -14.11 -13.12 7.08
CA ASP A 300 -13.57 -11.98 6.33
C ASP A 300 -14.50 -11.54 5.19
N ARG A 301 -15.59 -12.29 4.95
CA ARG A 301 -16.61 -11.88 3.98
C ARG A 301 -17.41 -10.73 4.55
N ARG A 302 -17.32 -9.59 3.89
CA ARG A 302 -18.24 -8.49 4.10
C ARG A 302 -19.61 -8.92 3.56
N GLU A 303 -20.65 -8.80 4.39
CA GLU A 303 -22.01 -8.87 3.85
C GLU A 303 -22.15 -7.77 2.80
N ALA A 304 -22.60 -8.14 1.61
CA ALA A 304 -22.95 -7.15 0.60
C ALA A 304 -24.01 -6.24 1.26
N PRO A 305 -23.83 -4.93 1.32
CA PRO A 305 -24.85 -4.05 1.86
C PRO A 305 -26.14 -4.33 1.09
N ALA A 306 -27.22 -4.61 1.82
CA ALA A 306 -28.52 -4.81 1.23
C ALA A 306 -28.81 -3.65 0.29
N GLN A 307 -28.74 -3.92 -1.03
CA GLN A 307 -28.95 -2.98 -2.12
C GLN A 307 -28.51 -1.54 -1.77
N VAL A 308 -27.23 -1.26 -1.91
CA VAL A 308 -26.85 0.12 -2.22
C VAL A 308 -27.47 0.36 -3.57
N SER A 309 -28.64 1.03 -3.59
CA SER A 309 -29.06 1.74 -4.79
C SER A 309 -27.95 2.74 -5.01
N TYR A 310 -26.98 2.38 -5.86
CA TYR A 310 -26.23 3.41 -6.55
C TYR A 310 -27.32 4.20 -7.27
N GLN A 311 -27.74 5.32 -6.71
CA GLN A 311 -28.11 6.41 -7.58
C GLN A 311 -26.88 6.56 -8.45
N THR A 312 -26.91 5.91 -9.57
CA THR A 312 -26.00 6.18 -10.65
C THR A 312 -26.12 7.69 -10.79
N PHE A 313 -25.08 8.41 -10.36
CA PHE A 313 -24.79 9.68 -10.99
C PHE A 313 -24.41 9.31 -12.43
N THR A 314 -25.37 8.89 -13.18
CA THR A 314 -25.43 9.17 -14.59
C THR A 314 -25.57 10.68 -14.60
N ALA A 315 -24.42 11.37 -14.62
CA ALA A 315 -24.40 12.64 -15.29
C ALA A 315 -25.16 12.35 -16.59
N GLY A 316 -26.36 12.89 -16.69
CA GLY A 316 -27.27 12.53 -17.74
C GLY A 316 -26.62 12.64 -19.11
N VAL A 317 -26.23 11.49 -19.61
CA VAL A 317 -26.18 11.24 -21.05
C VAL A 317 -27.51 10.55 -21.35
N GLY A 318 -28.59 11.21 -20.94
CA GLY A 318 -29.89 11.01 -21.47
C GLY A 318 -30.01 11.98 -22.61
N GLU A 319 -30.56 11.53 -23.71
CA GLU A 319 -30.84 12.28 -24.94
C GLU A 319 -31.83 13.47 -24.78
N GLU A 320 -32.21 13.82 -23.60
CA GLU A 320 -32.72 15.11 -23.22
C GLU A 320 -31.60 15.82 -22.45
N ALA A 321 -30.78 16.58 -23.19
CA ALA A 321 -30.08 17.69 -22.59
C ALA A 321 -31.17 18.52 -21.89
N ALA A 322 -31.36 18.32 -20.58
CA ALA A 322 -32.00 19.30 -19.75
C ALA A 322 -31.32 20.61 -20.13
N GLU A 323 -32.03 21.48 -20.81
CA GLU A 323 -31.58 22.83 -21.05
C GLU A 323 -31.05 23.33 -19.73
N CYS A 324 -29.74 23.48 -19.65
CA CYS A 324 -29.12 24.11 -18.52
C CYS A 324 -29.69 25.52 -18.46
N GLU A 325 -30.79 25.67 -17.72
CA GLU A 325 -31.33 26.99 -17.40
C GLU A 325 -30.32 27.69 -16.49
N SER A 326 -29.27 28.13 -17.04
CA SER A 326 -28.52 29.33 -16.68
C SER A 326 -27.44 29.48 -17.71
N GLY A 327 -27.55 30.49 -18.52
CA GLY A 327 -26.61 30.85 -19.57
C GLY A 327 -25.22 31.25 -19.03
N ASN A 328 -24.63 30.48 -18.15
CA ASN A 328 -23.25 30.67 -17.74
C ASN A 328 -22.37 29.88 -18.71
N ALA A 329 -21.88 30.57 -19.73
CA ALA A 329 -20.76 30.05 -20.52
C ALA A 329 -19.64 29.58 -19.58
N PRO A 330 -18.97 28.46 -19.90
CA PRO A 330 -17.85 27.98 -19.10
C PRO A 330 -16.79 29.07 -18.97
N TYR A 331 -16.35 29.35 -17.76
CA TYR A 331 -15.30 30.34 -17.49
C TYR A 331 -14.00 29.67 -17.09
N LEU A 332 -12.89 30.36 -17.32
CA LEU A 332 -11.58 29.90 -16.93
C LEU A 332 -11.19 30.47 -15.57
N ALA A 333 -10.79 29.56 -14.66
CA ALA A 333 -10.19 29.92 -13.38
C ALA A 333 -8.68 29.62 -13.43
N VAL A 334 -7.85 30.51 -12.91
CA VAL A 334 -6.38 30.34 -12.89
C VAL A 334 -5.81 30.49 -11.49
N SER A 335 -4.81 29.68 -11.17
CA SER A 335 -3.99 29.87 -9.98
C SER A 335 -2.70 30.57 -10.34
N VAL A 336 -2.33 31.61 -9.59
CA VAL A 336 -1.16 32.42 -9.83
C VAL A 336 -0.14 32.29 -8.71
N GLU A 337 1.07 31.90 -9.08
CA GLU A 337 2.20 31.71 -8.18
C GLU A 337 3.33 32.74 -8.39
N GLN A 338 3.15 33.64 -9.37
CA GLN A 338 4.10 34.67 -9.74
C GLN A 338 3.38 35.98 -10.09
N LYS A 339 4.01 37.12 -9.81
CA LYS A 339 3.44 38.45 -10.11
C LYS A 339 3.13 38.64 -11.60
N GLN A 340 4.02 38.20 -12.48
CA GLN A 340 3.82 38.29 -13.93
C GLN A 340 2.59 37.48 -14.39
N ALA A 341 2.33 36.34 -13.76
CA ALA A 341 1.13 35.53 -14.03
C ALA A 341 -0.14 36.25 -13.58
N LEU A 342 -0.10 36.99 -12.46
CA LEU A 342 -1.22 37.83 -12.03
C LEU A 342 -1.50 38.93 -13.05
N GLU A 343 -0.46 39.65 -13.49
CA GLU A 343 -0.60 40.70 -14.49
C GLU A 343 -1.20 40.18 -15.79
N ALA A 344 -0.71 39.04 -16.29
CA ALA A 344 -1.27 38.40 -17.47
C ALA A 344 -2.75 37.98 -17.28
N ALA A 345 -3.08 37.44 -16.11
CA ALA A 345 -4.46 37.02 -15.79
C ALA A 345 -5.42 38.21 -15.69
N LEU A 346 -4.97 39.35 -15.20
CA LEU A 346 -5.78 40.57 -15.12
C LEU A 346 -6.20 41.09 -16.52
N HIS A 347 -5.32 40.96 -17.51
CA HIS A 347 -5.53 41.45 -18.87
C HIS A 347 -6.15 40.40 -19.84
N THR A 348 -6.57 39.25 -19.35
CA THR A 348 -7.13 38.16 -20.15
C THR A 348 -8.64 38.07 -19.95
N ASP A 349 -9.41 38.44 -20.92
CA ASP A 349 -10.89 38.64 -20.82
C ASP A 349 -11.65 37.38 -20.41
N PHE A 350 -11.26 36.20 -20.88
CA PHE A 350 -11.93 34.92 -20.57
C PHE A 350 -11.59 34.32 -19.21
N ILE A 351 -10.65 34.93 -18.44
CA ILE A 351 -10.40 34.56 -17.07
C ILE A 351 -11.35 35.33 -16.16
N GLN A 352 -12.18 34.63 -15.41
CA GLN A 352 -13.12 35.24 -14.47
C GLN A 352 -12.72 35.10 -13.04
N ARG A 353 -11.97 34.03 -12.70
CA ARG A 353 -11.58 33.72 -11.33
C ARG A 353 -10.07 33.55 -11.18
N ILE A 354 -9.48 34.22 -10.19
CA ILE A 354 -8.05 34.18 -9.93
C ILE A 354 -7.81 33.67 -8.50
N TYR A 355 -7.04 32.61 -8.38
CA TYR A 355 -6.61 32.00 -7.13
C TYR A 355 -5.21 32.50 -6.77
N LEU A 356 -5.09 33.20 -5.64
CA LEU A 356 -3.84 33.78 -5.14
C LEU A 356 -3.14 32.79 -4.22
N ASP A 357 -1.89 32.40 -4.54
CA ASP A 357 -1.11 31.49 -3.71
C ASP A 357 -0.69 32.11 -2.39
N GLY A 358 -1.18 31.54 -1.29
CA GLY A 358 -0.87 31.96 0.09
C GLY A 358 0.42 31.38 0.66
N GLY A 359 1.08 30.50 -0.07
CA GLY A 359 2.32 29.87 0.36
C GLY A 359 3.55 30.76 0.16
N MET A 360 3.72 31.24 -1.06
CA MET A 360 4.91 32.00 -1.48
C MET A 360 4.61 33.41 -2.00
N LEU A 361 3.58 33.57 -2.84
CA LEU A 361 3.34 34.85 -3.51
C LEU A 361 2.67 35.88 -2.59
N PHE A 362 1.66 35.44 -1.82
CA PHE A 362 0.93 36.29 -0.88
C PHE A 362 0.91 35.65 0.51
N PRO A 363 2.06 35.65 1.20
CA PRO A 363 2.14 35.12 2.55
C PRO A 363 1.16 35.82 3.50
N PRO A 364 0.57 35.15 4.47
CA PRO A 364 -0.48 35.70 5.32
C PRO A 364 -0.03 36.93 6.15
N GLU A 365 1.28 37.11 6.30
CA GLU A 365 1.87 38.26 7.00
C GLU A 365 1.85 39.55 6.15
N ASP A 366 1.78 39.44 4.83
CA ASP A 366 1.76 40.60 3.93
C ASP A 366 0.33 40.93 3.46
N GLY A 367 -0.53 41.28 4.42
CA GLY A 367 -1.92 41.62 4.15
C GLY A 367 -2.08 42.84 3.21
N LYS A 368 -1.12 43.77 3.23
CA LYS A 368 -1.18 44.91 2.31
C LYS A 368 -0.95 44.52 0.86
N ALA A 369 -0.08 43.58 0.59
CA ALA A 369 0.11 43.03 -0.76
C ALA A 369 -1.12 42.23 -1.21
N LEU A 370 -1.68 41.41 -0.34
CA LEU A 370 -2.89 40.68 -0.60
C LEU A 370 -4.07 41.59 -0.92
N GLN A 371 -4.34 42.59 -0.09
CA GLN A 371 -5.41 43.57 -0.30
C GLN A 371 -5.25 44.33 -1.62
N ARG A 372 -4.01 44.73 -1.98
CA ARG A 372 -3.75 45.36 -3.29
C ARG A 372 -4.07 44.45 -4.45
N ALA A 373 -3.64 43.18 -4.39
CA ALA A 373 -3.91 42.22 -5.44
C ALA A 373 -5.42 41.92 -5.59
N VAL A 374 -6.12 41.75 -4.48
CA VAL A 374 -7.57 41.56 -4.47
C VAL A 374 -8.30 42.76 -5.10
N ARG A 375 -7.88 43.99 -4.76
CA ARG A 375 -8.45 45.19 -5.37
C ARG A 375 -8.21 45.24 -6.87
N GLN A 376 -7.00 44.97 -7.33
CA GLN A 376 -6.69 44.91 -8.78
C GLN A 376 -7.54 43.88 -9.52
N ILE A 377 -7.76 42.70 -8.92
CA ILE A 377 -8.60 41.65 -9.49
C ILE A 377 -10.06 42.09 -9.61
N ARG A 378 -10.58 42.75 -8.54
CA ARG A 378 -11.95 43.26 -8.53
C ARG A 378 -12.15 44.43 -9.48
N ASP A 379 -11.17 45.34 -9.53
CA ASP A 379 -11.19 46.45 -10.50
C ASP A 379 -11.19 45.97 -11.96
N ALA A 380 -10.63 44.80 -12.23
CA ALA A 380 -10.68 44.10 -13.51
C ALA A 380 -11.97 43.29 -13.71
N GLY A 381 -12.94 43.38 -12.81
CA GLY A 381 -14.23 42.69 -12.89
C GLY A 381 -14.14 41.16 -12.66
N LYS A 382 -13.13 40.70 -11.93
CA LYS A 382 -12.86 39.29 -11.70
C LYS A 382 -13.00 38.93 -10.22
N GLU A 383 -13.19 37.63 -9.94
CA GLU A 383 -13.29 37.09 -8.59
C GLU A 383 -11.90 36.75 -8.04
N ALA A 384 -11.65 37.04 -6.75
CA ALA A 384 -10.40 36.81 -6.07
C ALA A 384 -10.54 35.77 -4.97
N TYR A 385 -9.84 34.66 -5.09
CA TYR A 385 -9.78 33.59 -4.09
C TYR A 385 -8.38 33.41 -3.53
N TYR A 386 -8.28 32.92 -2.30
CA TYR A 386 -7.01 32.66 -1.65
C TYR A 386 -6.79 31.15 -1.49
N VAL A 387 -5.61 30.68 -1.92
CA VAL A 387 -5.24 29.27 -1.84
C VAL A 387 -4.28 29.05 -0.68
N PHE A 388 -4.71 28.19 0.25
CA PHE A 388 -3.84 27.73 1.32
C PHE A 388 -2.79 26.75 0.77
N PRO A 389 -1.60 26.69 1.41
CA PRO A 389 -0.60 25.68 1.04
C PRO A 389 -1.17 24.26 1.13
N MET A 390 -0.97 23.45 0.09
CA MET A 390 -1.44 22.06 0.06
C MET A 390 -0.94 21.23 1.24
N ILE A 391 0.25 21.54 1.74
CA ILE A 391 0.84 20.88 2.91
C ILE A 391 0.61 21.75 4.13
N PHE A 392 -0.45 21.46 4.87
CA PHE A 392 -0.86 22.22 6.04
C PHE A 392 -0.41 21.55 7.34
N ARG A 393 0.76 22.00 7.88
CA ARG A 393 1.35 21.46 9.10
C ARG A 393 1.11 22.37 10.30
N LYS A 394 1.46 21.89 11.51
CA LYS A 394 1.33 22.64 12.74
C LYS A 394 1.89 24.07 12.61
N ARG A 395 3.14 24.23 12.15
CA ARG A 395 3.74 25.56 11.95
C ARG A 395 2.97 26.40 10.91
N THR A 396 2.50 25.79 9.84
CA THR A 396 1.68 26.47 8.83
C THR A 396 0.35 26.88 9.43
N LYS A 397 -0.32 25.97 10.15
CA LYS A 397 -1.56 26.26 10.87
C LYS A 397 -1.41 27.43 11.83
N GLU A 398 -0.37 27.44 12.67
CA GLU A 398 -0.07 28.51 13.63
C GLU A 398 0.14 29.84 12.90
N ARG A 399 0.91 29.85 11.82
CA ARG A 399 1.17 31.02 10.99
C ARG A 399 -0.10 31.59 10.37
N PHE A 400 -0.95 30.75 9.80
CA PHE A 400 -2.22 31.21 9.19
C PHE A 400 -3.23 31.64 10.25
N ALA A 401 -3.31 30.95 11.37
CA ALA A 401 -4.20 31.34 12.47
C ALA A 401 -3.84 32.71 13.04
N ALA A 402 -2.55 33.00 13.22
CA ALA A 402 -2.07 34.30 13.71
C ALA A 402 -2.39 35.47 12.76
N ASN A 403 -2.64 35.21 11.48
CA ASN A 403 -2.90 36.22 10.46
C ASN A 403 -4.31 36.09 9.85
N TRP A 404 -5.21 35.35 10.51
CA TRP A 404 -6.53 35.03 9.97
C TRP A 404 -7.39 36.28 9.70
N GLU A 405 -7.42 37.24 10.61
CA GLU A 405 -8.14 38.51 10.45
C GLU A 405 -7.63 39.29 9.25
N THR A 406 -6.33 39.27 9.00
CA THR A 406 -5.69 39.92 7.84
C THR A 406 -6.16 39.33 6.53
N ILE A 407 -6.28 38.00 6.48
CA ILE A 407 -6.78 37.30 5.29
C ILE A 407 -8.29 37.58 5.09
N GLN A 408 -9.09 37.49 6.16
CA GLN A 408 -10.52 37.78 6.08
C GLN A 408 -10.83 39.22 5.65
N SER A 409 -10.03 40.20 6.15
CA SER A 409 -10.21 41.60 5.79
C SER A 409 -9.69 41.99 4.42
N ALA A 410 -9.06 41.05 3.68
CA ALA A 410 -8.51 41.34 2.35
C ALA A 410 -9.57 41.58 1.28
N GLY A 411 -10.83 41.21 1.53
CA GLY A 411 -11.93 41.38 0.59
C GLY A 411 -11.98 40.29 -0.48
N LEU A 412 -11.61 39.07 -0.14
CA LEU A 412 -11.76 37.88 -0.99
C LEU A 412 -13.23 37.51 -1.22
N ASP A 413 -13.52 36.79 -2.31
CA ASP A 413 -14.86 36.31 -2.67
C ASP A 413 -15.19 34.92 -2.09
#